data_690bbf80a02800c4422df59a5f0f00a8
#
_entry.id   690bbf80a02800c4422df59a5f0f00a8
#
_cell.length_a   1.000
_cell.length_b   1.000
_cell.length_c   1.000
_cell.angle_alpha   90.00
_cell.angle_beta   90.00
_cell.angle_gamma   90.00
#
_symmetry.space_group_name_H-M   'P 1'
#
loop_
_entity.id
_entity.type
_entity.pdbx_description
1 polymer ?
#
loop_
_entity_poly.entity_id
_entity_poly.type
_entity_poly.pdbx_seq_one_letter_code
_entity_poly.pdbx_strand_id
1 'polypeptide(L)'
;MIIETTSDDYAALTSGRALRDYKSADSPIAPPEVLEMLAGVAAHVRETFSPASWLIVEGQEVVGLCSITRPPRNAEIDIGYGIAPTRQGRGIAGRAIGDIVDWALGVAFVKAITAETAVENLASQRVLRKNGFIEVNRRVDEEDGALICWRRNTV
;
A
#
# COMPACT_ATOMS: atom_id res chain seq x y z
N MET A 1 4.16 0.70 -11.74
CA MET A 1 5.50 0.40 -11.20
C MET A 1 5.56 0.77 -9.73
N ILE A 2 6.25 -0.02 -8.96
CA ILE A 2 6.45 0.24 -7.53
C ILE A 2 7.93 0.47 -7.25
N ILE A 3 8.23 1.41 -6.35
CA ILE A 3 9.60 1.77 -5.99
C ILE A 3 9.68 1.87 -4.47
N GLU A 4 10.65 1.20 -3.86
CA GLU A 4 10.86 1.24 -2.41
C GLU A 4 11.04 2.69 -1.95
N THR A 5 10.32 3.06 -0.88
CA THR A 5 10.41 4.39 -0.28
C THR A 5 11.66 4.56 0.57
N THR A 6 12.07 5.82 0.72
CA THR A 6 13.05 6.26 1.71
C THR A 6 12.40 7.27 2.66
N SER A 7 13.07 7.61 3.76
CA SER A 7 12.59 8.66 4.67
C SER A 7 12.53 10.02 3.96
N ASP A 8 13.42 10.28 3.01
CA ASP A 8 13.40 11.51 2.22
C ASP A 8 12.17 11.62 1.34
N ASP A 9 11.68 10.50 0.81
CA ASP A 9 10.44 10.46 0.04
C ASP A 9 9.25 10.93 0.88
N TYR A 10 9.13 10.46 2.11
CA TYR A 10 8.05 10.90 3.01
C TYR A 10 8.17 12.39 3.37
N ALA A 11 9.38 12.87 3.62
CA ALA A 11 9.60 14.29 3.89
C ALA A 11 9.17 15.15 2.70
N ALA A 12 9.48 14.71 1.48
CA ALA A 12 9.07 15.40 0.25
C ALA A 12 7.55 15.37 0.07
N LEU A 13 6.92 14.22 0.27
CA LEU A 13 5.46 14.09 0.17
C LEU A 13 4.73 15.01 1.14
N THR A 14 5.15 15.00 2.41
CA THR A 14 4.53 15.80 3.46
C THR A 14 4.66 17.29 3.21
N SER A 15 5.80 17.74 2.67
CA SER A 15 6.06 19.17 2.41
C SER A 15 5.68 19.61 1.00
N GLY A 16 5.13 18.74 0.17
CA GLY A 16 4.76 19.08 -1.20
C GLY A 16 5.94 19.31 -2.14
N ARG A 17 7.15 18.85 -1.77
CA ARG A 17 8.34 18.95 -2.62
C ARG A 17 8.37 17.85 -3.66
N ALA A 18 9.15 18.03 -4.70
CA ALA A 18 9.36 17.01 -5.73
C ALA A 18 10.00 15.75 -5.12
N LEU A 19 9.56 14.59 -5.58
CA LEU A 19 10.09 13.30 -5.20
C LEU A 19 11.07 12.82 -6.26
N ARG A 20 12.38 12.89 -5.95
CA ARG A 20 13.42 12.45 -6.89
C ARG A 20 13.22 13.17 -8.24
N ASP A 21 13.20 12.42 -9.33
CA ASP A 21 12.98 12.95 -10.69
C ASP A 21 11.53 12.79 -11.16
N TYR A 22 10.61 12.43 -10.25
CA TYR A 22 9.22 12.21 -10.58
C TYR A 22 8.38 13.47 -10.41
N LYS A 23 7.31 13.56 -11.18
CA LYS A 23 6.28 14.58 -11.02
C LYS A 23 5.32 14.15 -9.91
N SER A 24 4.69 15.13 -9.27
CA SER A 24 3.59 14.88 -8.34
C SER A 24 2.27 14.86 -9.11
N ALA A 25 1.31 14.06 -8.63
CA ALA A 25 -0.05 14.11 -9.14
C ALA A 25 -0.71 15.44 -8.81
N ASP A 26 -1.79 15.78 -9.52
CA ASP A 26 -2.52 17.04 -9.32
C ASP A 26 -3.19 17.14 -7.94
N SER A 27 -3.37 16.03 -7.26
CA SER A 27 -3.90 15.99 -5.89
C SER A 27 -2.93 15.25 -4.98
N PRO A 28 -2.91 15.55 -3.66
CA PRO A 28 -2.11 14.80 -2.71
C PRO A 28 -2.57 13.33 -2.65
N ILE A 29 -1.64 12.44 -2.38
CA ILE A 29 -1.95 11.01 -2.17
C ILE A 29 -2.81 10.84 -0.92
N ALA A 30 -2.51 11.61 0.12
CA ALA A 30 -3.23 11.61 1.40
C ALA A 30 -3.01 12.96 2.10
N PRO A 31 -3.82 13.29 3.12
CA PRO A 31 -3.58 14.48 3.94
C PRO A 31 -2.22 14.41 4.64
N PRO A 32 -1.59 15.57 4.96
CA PRO A 32 -0.26 15.59 5.60
C PRO A 32 -0.17 14.76 6.87
N GLU A 33 -1.19 14.79 7.73
CA GLU A 33 -1.20 14.01 8.97
C GLU A 33 -1.21 12.50 8.72
N VAL A 34 -1.85 12.06 7.64
CA VAL A 34 -1.84 10.64 7.24
C VAL A 34 -0.47 10.27 6.69
N LEU A 35 0.14 11.13 5.88
CA LEU A 35 1.49 10.89 5.36
C LEU A 35 2.52 10.82 6.49
N GLU A 36 2.40 11.66 7.51
CA GLU A 36 3.28 11.60 8.70
C GLU A 36 3.09 10.30 9.47
N MET A 37 1.85 9.84 9.64
CA MET A 37 1.55 8.55 10.27
C MET A 37 2.19 7.41 9.47
N LEU A 38 2.04 7.41 8.14
CA LEU A 38 2.61 6.39 7.27
C LEU A 38 4.14 6.40 7.31
N ALA A 39 4.75 7.58 7.40
CA ALA A 39 6.21 7.70 7.57
C ALA A 39 6.68 7.02 8.86
N GLY A 40 5.95 7.22 9.96
CA GLY A 40 6.24 6.58 11.24
C GLY A 40 6.08 5.06 11.19
N VAL A 41 5.03 4.58 10.54
CA VAL A 41 4.80 3.14 10.32
C VAL A 41 5.97 2.54 9.52
N ALA A 42 6.37 3.19 8.43
CA ALA A 42 7.47 2.72 7.59
C ALA A 42 8.79 2.65 8.39
N ALA A 43 9.08 3.68 9.19
CA ALA A 43 10.28 3.69 10.04
C ALA A 43 10.27 2.51 11.02
N HIS A 44 9.12 2.24 11.64
CA HIS A 44 8.98 1.12 12.57
C HIS A 44 9.17 -0.23 11.87
N VAL A 45 8.55 -0.43 10.70
CA VAL A 45 8.71 -1.67 9.92
C VAL A 45 10.17 -1.87 9.53
N ARG A 46 10.87 -0.80 9.10
CA ARG A 46 12.28 -0.89 8.70
C ARG A 46 13.22 -1.33 9.81
N GLU A 47 12.84 -1.24 11.06
CA GLU A 47 13.66 -1.75 12.16
C GLU A 47 13.92 -3.25 12.03
N THR A 48 13.00 -3.99 11.41
CA THR A 48 13.07 -5.47 11.32
C THR A 48 12.87 -6.02 9.91
N PHE A 49 12.40 -5.22 8.95
CA PHE A 49 12.08 -5.71 7.62
C PHE A 49 12.17 -4.59 6.58
N SER A 50 12.57 -4.94 5.37
CA SER A 50 12.53 -4.04 4.21
C SER A 50 12.19 -4.81 2.95
N PRO A 51 11.52 -4.19 1.97
CA PRO A 51 11.04 -2.82 1.99
C PRO A 51 9.84 -2.63 2.94
N ALA A 52 9.68 -1.42 3.49
CA ALA A 52 8.57 -1.11 4.39
C ALA A 52 7.36 -0.54 3.64
N SER A 53 7.60 0.09 2.50
CA SER A 53 6.56 0.68 1.66
C SER A 53 7.10 0.99 0.28
N TRP A 54 6.20 1.29 -0.64
CA TRP A 54 6.54 1.60 -2.04
C TRP A 54 5.79 2.82 -2.52
N LEU A 55 6.47 3.66 -3.29
CA LEU A 55 5.82 4.64 -4.15
C LEU A 55 5.16 3.88 -5.31
N ILE A 56 3.95 4.30 -5.68
CA ILE A 56 3.29 3.82 -6.89
C ILE A 56 3.50 4.88 -7.97
N VAL A 57 4.14 4.49 -9.07
CA VAL A 57 4.52 5.38 -10.16
C VAL A 57 3.86 4.95 -11.45
N GLU A 58 3.24 5.89 -12.13
CA GLU A 58 2.67 5.73 -13.47
C GLU A 58 3.31 6.76 -14.40
N GLY A 59 3.97 6.29 -15.47
CA GLY A 59 4.78 7.17 -16.30
C GLY A 59 5.90 7.79 -15.47
N GLN A 60 5.96 9.10 -15.40
CA GLN A 60 6.94 9.83 -14.59
C GLN A 60 6.31 10.48 -13.35
N GLU A 61 5.14 10.00 -12.93
CA GLU A 61 4.36 10.63 -11.89
C GLU A 61 4.17 9.67 -10.70
N VAL A 62 4.40 10.18 -9.48
CA VAL A 62 4.07 9.46 -8.24
C VAL A 62 2.58 9.65 -7.98
N VAL A 63 1.82 8.57 -8.02
CA VAL A 63 0.36 8.61 -7.97
C VAL A 63 -0.22 7.92 -6.74
N GLY A 64 0.60 7.23 -5.95
CA GLY A 64 0.11 6.52 -4.77
C GLY A 64 1.21 5.97 -3.89
N LEU A 65 0.76 5.31 -2.84
CA LEU A 65 1.62 4.61 -1.86
C LEU A 65 1.01 3.25 -1.54
N CYS A 66 1.86 2.26 -1.35
CA CYS A 66 1.51 0.99 -0.72
C CYS A 66 2.43 0.80 0.49
N SER A 67 1.84 0.49 1.65
CA SER A 67 2.59 0.37 2.90
C SER A 67 2.39 -1.00 3.51
N ILE A 68 3.45 -1.56 4.10
CA ILE A 68 3.31 -2.65 5.06
C ILE A 68 2.86 -1.98 6.36
N THR A 69 1.74 -2.42 6.91
CA THR A 69 1.06 -1.69 8.00
C THR A 69 1.65 -1.96 9.38
N ARG A 70 2.44 -3.02 9.51
CA ARG A 70 3.10 -3.43 10.76
C ARG A 70 4.26 -4.39 10.44
N PRO A 71 5.21 -4.57 11.35
CA PRO A 71 6.27 -5.56 11.14
C PRO A 71 5.69 -6.94 10.81
N PRO A 72 6.29 -7.68 9.86
CA PRO A 72 5.80 -9.00 9.49
C PRO A 72 5.73 -9.94 10.69
N ARG A 73 4.69 -10.78 10.74
CA ARG A 73 4.50 -11.81 11.75
C ARG A 73 4.10 -13.11 11.07
N ASN A 74 4.67 -14.22 11.54
CA ASN A 74 4.37 -15.55 10.99
C ASN A 74 4.59 -15.62 9.47
N ALA A 75 5.61 -14.92 8.98
CA ALA A 75 5.94 -14.82 7.56
C ALA A 75 4.81 -14.19 6.71
N GLU A 76 4.00 -13.34 7.32
CA GLU A 76 2.90 -12.62 6.66
C GLU A 76 3.13 -11.14 6.72
N ILE A 77 2.86 -10.46 5.61
CA ILE A 77 2.83 -8.99 5.56
C ILE A 77 1.39 -8.52 5.39
N ASP A 78 1.04 -7.46 6.10
CA ASP A 78 -0.25 -6.79 5.93
C ASP A 78 -0.03 -5.49 5.18
N ILE A 79 -0.83 -5.24 4.14
CA ILE A 79 -0.65 -4.05 3.29
C ILE A 79 -1.87 -3.14 3.32
N GLY A 80 -1.60 -1.84 3.19
CA GLY A 80 -2.60 -0.83 2.89
C GLY A 80 -2.09 0.01 1.73
N TYR A 81 -2.98 0.58 0.94
CA TYR A 81 -2.59 1.37 -0.23
C TYR A 81 -3.59 2.46 -0.52
N GLY A 82 -3.15 3.48 -1.24
CA GLY A 82 -3.99 4.57 -1.70
C GLY A 82 -3.44 5.20 -2.97
N ILE A 83 -4.36 5.69 -3.80
CA ILE A 83 -4.07 6.39 -5.04
C ILE A 83 -4.59 7.82 -4.90
N ALA A 84 -3.83 8.80 -5.39
CA ALA A 84 -4.25 10.19 -5.41
C ALA A 84 -5.64 10.32 -6.04
N PRO A 85 -6.57 11.09 -5.44
CA PRO A 85 -7.96 11.15 -5.92
C PRO A 85 -8.11 11.43 -7.41
N THR A 86 -7.29 12.31 -7.97
CA THR A 86 -7.34 12.67 -9.40
C THR A 86 -6.80 11.58 -10.33
N ARG A 87 -6.26 10.50 -9.77
CA ARG A 87 -5.69 9.37 -10.54
C ARG A 87 -6.44 8.06 -10.32
N GLN A 88 -7.49 8.07 -9.52
CA GLN A 88 -8.33 6.89 -9.30
C GLN A 88 -9.15 6.52 -10.54
N GLY A 89 -9.61 5.27 -10.61
CA GLY A 89 -10.44 4.79 -11.72
C GLY A 89 -9.69 4.45 -12.99
N ARG A 90 -8.37 4.30 -12.94
CA ARG A 90 -7.51 4.02 -14.11
C ARG A 90 -6.82 2.66 -14.06
N GLY A 91 -7.21 1.81 -13.10
CA GLY A 91 -6.58 0.49 -12.93
C GLY A 91 -5.19 0.51 -12.30
N ILE A 92 -4.74 1.66 -11.80
CA ILE A 92 -3.40 1.83 -11.23
C ILE A 92 -3.21 0.95 -9.99
N ALA A 93 -4.19 0.97 -9.07
CA ALA A 93 -4.11 0.16 -7.85
C ALA A 93 -4.01 -1.33 -8.18
N GLY A 94 -4.79 -1.81 -9.14
CA GLY A 94 -4.75 -3.20 -9.57
C GLY A 94 -3.38 -3.62 -10.07
N ARG A 95 -2.75 -2.79 -10.89
CA ARG A 95 -1.39 -3.07 -11.39
C ARG A 95 -0.36 -3.01 -10.28
N ALA A 96 -0.47 -2.02 -9.39
CA ALA A 96 0.46 -1.88 -8.26
C ALA A 96 0.40 -3.09 -7.32
N ILE A 97 -0.80 -3.54 -6.97
CA ILE A 97 -0.95 -4.74 -6.13
C ILE A 97 -0.43 -5.98 -6.84
N GLY A 98 -0.62 -6.07 -8.17
CA GLY A 98 0.00 -7.12 -8.97
C GLY A 98 1.53 -7.13 -8.85
N ASP A 99 2.16 -5.96 -8.91
CA ASP A 99 3.61 -5.82 -8.72
C ASP A 99 4.04 -6.23 -7.30
N ILE A 100 3.26 -5.89 -6.28
CA ILE A 100 3.52 -6.32 -4.90
C ILE A 100 3.45 -7.85 -4.77
N VAL A 101 2.44 -8.46 -5.37
CA VAL A 101 2.29 -9.94 -5.37
C VAL A 101 3.49 -10.58 -6.06
N ASP A 102 3.90 -10.07 -7.22
CA ASP A 102 5.05 -10.59 -7.96
C ASP A 102 6.34 -10.47 -7.13
N TRP A 103 6.53 -9.33 -6.47
CA TRP A 103 7.65 -9.16 -5.55
C TRP A 103 7.62 -10.21 -4.43
N ALA A 104 6.47 -10.38 -3.80
CA ALA A 104 6.32 -11.31 -2.67
C ALA A 104 6.58 -12.76 -3.08
N LEU A 105 6.17 -13.16 -4.29
CA LEU A 105 6.44 -14.50 -4.82
C LEU A 105 7.93 -14.80 -4.93
N GLY A 106 8.76 -13.77 -5.09
CA GLY A 106 10.22 -13.90 -5.14
C GLY A 106 10.92 -13.80 -3.78
N VAL A 107 10.19 -13.58 -2.69
CA VAL A 107 10.74 -13.41 -1.35
C VAL A 107 10.42 -14.63 -0.50
N ALA A 108 11.41 -15.48 -0.25
CA ALA A 108 11.21 -16.75 0.46
C ALA A 108 10.60 -16.56 1.87
N PHE A 109 10.92 -15.46 2.53
CA PHE A 109 10.40 -15.16 3.87
C PHE A 109 8.89 -14.91 3.89
N VAL A 110 8.33 -14.29 2.84
CA VAL A 110 6.91 -13.93 2.79
C VAL A 110 6.10 -15.12 2.29
N LYS A 111 5.19 -15.60 3.11
CA LYS A 111 4.32 -16.75 2.81
C LYS A 111 2.90 -16.34 2.47
N ALA A 112 2.49 -15.14 2.87
CA ALA A 112 1.17 -14.61 2.57
C ALA A 112 1.16 -13.09 2.68
N ILE A 113 0.24 -12.48 1.95
CA ILE A 113 -0.09 -11.05 2.03
C ILE A 113 -1.52 -10.96 2.56
N THR A 114 -1.74 -10.10 3.54
CA THR A 114 -3.08 -9.78 4.04
C THR A 114 -3.40 -8.32 3.76
N ALA A 115 -4.69 -7.99 3.74
CA ALA A 115 -5.18 -6.63 3.59
C ALA A 115 -6.58 -6.52 4.17
N GLU A 116 -7.00 -5.30 4.49
CA GLU A 116 -8.35 -5.04 4.96
C GLU A 116 -9.01 -3.99 4.08
N THR A 117 -10.31 -4.13 3.83
CA THR A 117 -11.11 -3.13 3.12
C THR A 117 -12.38 -2.85 3.90
N ALA A 118 -12.88 -1.62 3.81
CA ALA A 118 -14.23 -1.34 4.28
C ALA A 118 -15.24 -2.16 3.47
N VAL A 119 -16.32 -2.57 4.10
CA VAL A 119 -17.38 -3.37 3.45
C VAL A 119 -18.00 -2.64 2.27
N GLU A 120 -18.08 -1.32 2.33
CA GLU A 120 -18.60 -0.49 1.25
C GLU A 120 -17.58 -0.14 0.16
N ASN A 121 -16.29 -0.42 0.37
CA ASN A 121 -15.25 -0.10 -0.61
C ASN A 121 -15.14 -1.16 -1.70
N LEU A 122 -16.09 -1.15 -2.62
CA LEU A 122 -16.17 -2.14 -3.70
C LEU A 122 -14.96 -2.08 -4.64
N ALA A 123 -14.41 -0.90 -4.86
CA ALA A 123 -13.24 -0.72 -5.74
C ALA A 123 -12.03 -1.49 -5.22
N SER A 124 -11.69 -1.33 -3.93
CA SER A 124 -10.59 -2.07 -3.29
C SER A 124 -10.85 -3.58 -3.28
N GLN A 125 -12.07 -3.99 -3.03
CA GLN A 125 -12.43 -5.41 -3.05
C GLN A 125 -12.17 -6.02 -4.44
N ARG A 126 -12.52 -5.31 -5.52
CA ARG A 126 -12.25 -5.76 -6.88
C ARG A 126 -10.75 -5.85 -7.17
N VAL A 127 -9.97 -4.87 -6.72
CA VAL A 127 -8.52 -4.87 -6.87
C VAL A 127 -7.90 -6.13 -6.23
N LEU A 128 -8.31 -6.44 -5.00
CA LEU A 128 -7.79 -7.59 -4.27
C LEU A 128 -8.22 -8.90 -4.92
N ARG A 129 -9.50 -9.05 -5.27
CA ARG A 129 -9.98 -10.27 -5.95
C ARG A 129 -9.24 -10.54 -7.27
N LYS A 130 -9.03 -9.50 -8.07
CA LYS A 130 -8.30 -9.62 -9.33
C LYS A 130 -6.87 -10.10 -9.14
N ASN A 131 -6.28 -9.82 -7.99
CA ASN A 131 -4.92 -10.21 -7.67
C ASN A 131 -4.85 -11.51 -6.84
N GLY A 132 -5.93 -12.28 -6.82
CA GLY A 132 -5.95 -13.60 -6.20
C GLY A 132 -6.14 -13.61 -4.69
N PHE A 133 -6.51 -12.48 -4.10
CA PHE A 133 -6.87 -12.43 -2.68
C PHE A 133 -8.26 -13.03 -2.49
N ILE A 134 -8.44 -13.74 -1.37
CA ILE A 134 -9.73 -14.27 -0.96
C ILE A 134 -10.15 -13.66 0.36
N GLU A 135 -11.45 -13.51 0.54
CA GLU A 135 -12.02 -13.08 1.81
C GLU A 135 -11.86 -14.21 2.84
N VAL A 136 -11.24 -13.92 3.98
CA VAL A 136 -11.00 -14.91 5.02
C VAL A 136 -11.72 -14.61 6.33
N ASN A 137 -12.09 -13.36 6.57
CA ASN A 137 -12.77 -12.96 7.80
C ASN A 137 -13.40 -11.59 7.64
N ARG A 138 -14.23 -11.21 8.62
CA ARG A 138 -14.77 -9.86 8.79
C ARG A 138 -14.61 -9.45 10.24
N ARG A 139 -14.45 -8.16 10.47
CA ARG A 139 -14.37 -7.60 11.82
C ARG A 139 -14.97 -6.19 11.84
N VAL A 140 -15.24 -5.67 13.01
CA VAL A 140 -15.67 -4.29 13.19
C VAL A 140 -14.57 -3.54 13.92
N ASP A 141 -14.12 -2.44 13.31
CA ASP A 141 -13.14 -1.53 13.91
C ASP A 141 -13.86 -0.33 14.49
N GLU A 142 -13.38 0.19 15.63
CA GLU A 142 -14.02 1.33 16.30
C GLU A 142 -13.99 2.59 15.46
N GLU A 143 -12.93 2.80 14.67
CA GLU A 143 -12.76 3.97 13.83
C GLU A 143 -13.27 3.75 12.42
N ASP A 144 -12.93 2.60 11.83
CA ASP A 144 -13.16 2.33 10.39
C ASP A 144 -14.44 1.57 10.11
N GLY A 145 -15.16 1.11 11.15
CA GLY A 145 -16.41 0.37 11.00
C GLY A 145 -16.19 -1.08 10.55
N ALA A 146 -17.13 -1.59 9.77
CA ALA A 146 -17.10 -2.98 9.31
C ALA A 146 -16.04 -3.16 8.22
N LEU A 147 -15.16 -4.14 8.41
CA LEU A 147 -14.04 -4.44 7.53
C LEU A 147 -14.11 -5.89 7.05
N ILE A 148 -13.64 -6.10 5.83
CA ILE A 148 -13.37 -7.43 5.26
C ILE A 148 -11.87 -7.67 5.32
N CYS A 149 -11.47 -8.85 5.81
CA CYS A 149 -10.08 -9.28 5.86
C CYS A 149 -9.78 -10.19 4.68
N TRP A 150 -8.69 -9.90 3.98
CA TRP A 150 -8.29 -10.58 2.75
C TRP A 150 -6.95 -11.25 2.92
N ARG A 151 -6.73 -12.35 2.16
CA ARG A 151 -5.46 -13.08 2.18
C ARG A 151 -5.11 -13.60 0.79
N ARG A 152 -3.85 -13.48 0.43
CA ARG A 152 -3.24 -14.08 -0.74
C ARG A 152 -2.01 -14.89 -0.30
N ASN A 153 -2.05 -16.19 -0.44
CA ASN A 153 -0.87 -17.02 -0.20
C ASN A 153 0.13 -16.85 -1.34
N THR A 154 1.42 -16.87 -1.00
CA THR A 154 2.52 -16.74 -1.95
C THR A 154 3.32 -18.04 -2.11
N VAL A 155 2.86 -19.08 -1.48
CA VAL A 155 3.44 -20.43 -1.57
C VAL A 155 2.34 -21.46 -1.85
#